data_bece722878e0734975b41079b06da7c2
#
_entry.id   bece722878e0734975b41079b06da7c2
#
_cell.length_a   1.000
_cell.length_b   1.000
_cell.length_c   1.000
_cell.angle_alpha   90.00
_cell.angle_beta   90.00
_cell.angle_gamma   90.00
#
_symmetry.space_group_name_H-M   'P 1'
#
loop_
_entity.id
_entity.type
_entity.pdbx_description
1 polymer ?
#
loop_
_entity_poly.entity_id
_entity_poly.type
_entity_poly.pdbx_seq_one_letter_code
_entity_poly.pdbx_strand_id
1 'polypeptide(L)'
;MRLVVGLASLCAGILFSHQAAVAEPLPQRWVSAGGSLSEWIVVLGGQDKLVGVDTTSQHPEELNALPSIGYRRQLAAEGILSLRPDILLGTEEMGPPPVLAQVGAADVRVERLSTSADLPTLEKNLERIGALLGVEARATQIFSEYSQRLQRQAEWVARVQESQSAPKVLLLLGHAGSSPLAAGKDTAAAWLIERAGGHNLTDHQGYKAISNEALAALDPDVVVIAGRHLEGDAAQDALLKQNPALAATRAAREGRLLSLDPTLLVGGLGPRLPDGMVALSRGFYPSAPALTERHPSQP
;
A
#
# COMPACT_ATOMS: atom_id res chain seq x y z
N MET A 1 1.42 70.09 60.85
CA MET A 1 0.29 69.65 60.02
C MET A 1 0.85 68.95 58.79
N ARG A 2 1.02 67.60 58.83
CA ARG A 2 1.61 66.78 57.74
C ARG A 2 0.54 65.81 57.28
N LEU A 3 0.15 65.99 56.01
CA LEU A 3 -0.82 65.13 55.33
C LEU A 3 -0.07 63.86 54.79
N VAL A 4 -0.53 62.66 55.21
CA VAL A 4 -0.03 61.37 54.69
C VAL A 4 -1.08 60.90 53.66
N VAL A 5 -0.68 60.87 52.42
CA VAL A 5 -1.48 60.29 51.32
C VAL A 5 -1.11 58.82 51.21
N GLY A 6 -2.06 57.93 51.53
CA GLY A 6 -1.90 56.48 51.33
C GLY A 6 -2.19 56.09 49.91
N LEU A 7 -1.23 55.42 49.29
CA LEU A 7 -1.34 54.83 47.94
C LEU A 7 -1.88 53.40 48.05
N ALA A 8 -3.14 53.17 47.69
CA ALA A 8 -3.71 51.82 47.60
C ALA A 8 -3.34 51.19 46.23
N SER A 9 -2.50 50.14 46.24
CA SER A 9 -2.08 49.40 45.10
C SER A 9 -3.12 48.30 44.80
N LEU A 10 -3.84 48.44 43.68
CA LEU A 10 -4.87 47.49 43.22
C LEU A 10 -4.16 46.42 42.35
N CYS A 11 -3.85 45.25 42.92
CA CYS A 11 -3.38 44.10 42.16
C CYS A 11 -4.56 43.44 41.46
N ALA A 12 -4.75 43.74 40.17
CA ALA A 12 -5.66 43.00 39.30
C ALA A 12 -5.00 41.64 38.90
N GLY A 13 -5.41 40.57 39.58
CA GLY A 13 -5.02 39.21 39.21
C GLY A 13 -5.70 38.80 37.90
N ILE A 14 -4.92 38.67 36.82
CA ILE A 14 -5.38 38.10 35.54
C ILE A 14 -5.43 36.59 35.70
N LEU A 15 -6.64 36.07 35.92
CA LEU A 15 -6.89 34.62 35.84
C LEU A 15 -6.80 34.17 34.37
N PHE A 16 -5.68 33.61 33.98
CA PHE A 16 -5.56 32.85 32.72
C PHE A 16 -6.38 31.57 32.87
N SER A 17 -7.61 31.59 32.37
CA SER A 17 -8.39 30.35 32.15
C SER A 17 -7.68 29.54 31.08
N HIS A 18 -6.92 28.52 31.49
CA HIS A 18 -6.48 27.47 30.60
C HIS A 18 -7.72 26.70 30.18
N GLN A 19 -8.30 27.02 29.01
CA GLN A 19 -9.21 26.11 28.33
C GLN A 19 -8.37 24.90 27.89
N ALA A 20 -8.46 23.83 28.66
CA ALA A 20 -7.99 22.53 28.20
C ALA A 20 -8.76 22.22 26.90
N ALA A 21 -8.06 22.19 25.78
CA ALA A 21 -8.62 21.69 24.54
C ALA A 21 -9.09 20.25 24.81
N VAL A 22 -10.41 20.04 24.83
CA VAL A 22 -10.96 18.69 24.91
C VAL A 22 -10.55 18.00 23.62
N ALA A 23 -9.62 17.06 23.72
CA ALA A 23 -9.22 16.24 22.56
C ALA A 23 -10.47 15.55 22.02
N GLU A 24 -10.71 15.66 20.72
CA GLU A 24 -11.79 14.92 20.08
C GLU A 24 -11.64 13.42 20.38
N PRO A 25 -12.74 12.72 20.72
CA PRO A 25 -12.68 11.30 20.98
C PRO A 25 -12.19 10.55 19.74
N LEU A 26 -11.30 9.57 19.96
CA LEU A 26 -10.78 8.75 18.87
C LEU A 26 -11.92 7.92 18.23
N PRO A 27 -11.96 7.81 16.88
CA PRO A 27 -12.95 7.00 16.19
C PRO A 27 -12.92 5.53 16.64
N GLN A 28 -14.08 4.92 16.85
CA GLN A 28 -14.19 3.54 17.30
C GLN A 28 -14.73 2.61 16.20
N ARG A 29 -15.45 3.15 15.23
CA ARG A 29 -16.09 2.39 14.14
C ARG A 29 -15.53 2.86 12.81
N TRP A 30 -14.69 2.04 12.21
CA TRP A 30 -13.93 2.38 11.01
C TRP A 30 -14.47 1.64 9.79
N VAL A 31 -14.68 2.37 8.72
CA VAL A 31 -14.82 1.79 7.38
C VAL A 31 -13.56 2.12 6.59
N SER A 32 -12.95 1.10 5.99
CA SER A 32 -11.70 1.25 5.23
C SER A 32 -11.91 1.00 3.74
N ALA A 33 -11.40 1.91 2.89
CA ALA A 33 -11.51 1.86 1.43
C ALA A 33 -10.11 1.89 0.77
N GLY A 34 -9.45 0.73 0.75
CA GLY A 34 -8.13 0.53 0.15
C GLY A 34 -7.36 -0.59 0.83
N GLY A 35 -6.98 -1.63 0.06
CA GLY A 35 -6.39 -2.86 0.59
C GLY A 35 -5.18 -2.62 1.50
N SER A 36 -4.16 -1.90 1.04
CA SER A 36 -2.97 -1.61 1.86
C SER A 36 -3.28 -0.81 3.12
N LEU A 37 -4.26 0.12 3.08
CA LEU A 37 -4.67 0.89 4.26
C LEU A 37 -5.35 0.00 5.29
N SER A 38 -6.23 -0.91 4.86
CA SER A 38 -6.87 -1.90 5.74
C SER A 38 -5.84 -2.80 6.41
N GLU A 39 -4.83 -3.25 5.67
CA GLU A 39 -3.71 -4.01 6.22
C GLU A 39 -2.93 -3.20 7.26
N TRP A 40 -2.64 -1.91 7.01
CA TRP A 40 -1.95 -1.04 7.97
C TRP A 40 -2.77 -0.81 9.24
N ILE A 41 -4.09 -0.66 9.13
CA ILE A 41 -4.96 -0.56 10.31
C ILE A 41 -4.81 -1.81 11.18
N VAL A 42 -4.80 -3.01 10.57
CA VAL A 42 -4.62 -4.28 11.28
C VAL A 42 -3.25 -4.37 11.94
N VAL A 43 -2.17 -4.06 11.20
CA VAL A 43 -0.79 -4.09 11.72
C VAL A 43 -0.60 -3.13 12.90
N LEU A 44 -1.28 -1.99 12.87
CA LEU A 44 -1.28 -1.02 13.98
C LEU A 44 -2.18 -1.43 15.15
N GLY A 45 -2.92 -2.54 15.04
CA GLY A 45 -3.79 -3.07 16.10
C GLY A 45 -5.21 -2.49 16.10
N GLY A 46 -5.65 -1.94 14.96
CA GLY A 46 -7.00 -1.37 14.79
C GLY A 46 -8.05 -2.35 14.23
N GLN A 47 -7.76 -3.65 14.14
CA GLN A 47 -8.65 -4.64 13.53
C GLN A 47 -10.05 -4.64 14.16
N ASP A 48 -10.15 -4.59 15.47
CA ASP A 48 -11.42 -4.63 16.20
C ASP A 48 -12.31 -3.39 15.97
N LYS A 49 -11.73 -2.32 15.42
CA LYS A 49 -12.46 -1.11 15.06
C LYS A 49 -13.08 -1.18 13.65
N LEU A 50 -12.61 -2.09 12.79
CA LEU A 50 -13.10 -2.23 11.43
C LEU A 50 -14.51 -2.83 11.43
N VAL A 51 -15.46 -2.09 10.87
CA VAL A 51 -16.87 -2.51 10.72
C VAL A 51 -17.26 -2.75 9.27
N GLY A 52 -16.39 -2.42 8.31
CA GLY A 52 -16.57 -2.68 6.89
C GLY A 52 -15.34 -2.31 6.07
N VAL A 53 -15.16 -2.99 4.95
CA VAL A 53 -14.00 -2.83 4.07
C VAL A 53 -14.41 -2.83 2.60
N ASP A 54 -13.57 -2.28 1.72
CA ASP A 54 -13.81 -2.36 0.28
C ASP A 54 -13.35 -3.70 -0.31
N THR A 55 -13.72 -3.98 -1.56
CA THR A 55 -13.40 -5.25 -2.25
C THR A 55 -11.90 -5.49 -2.50
N THR A 56 -11.03 -4.49 -2.29
CA THR A 56 -9.58 -4.64 -2.42
C THR A 56 -8.90 -5.04 -1.11
N SER A 57 -9.61 -4.97 0.01
CA SER A 57 -9.13 -5.31 1.37
C SER A 57 -9.26 -6.81 1.62
N GLN A 58 -8.37 -7.60 1.01
CA GLN A 58 -8.40 -9.07 1.03
C GLN A 58 -7.42 -9.67 2.04
N HIS A 59 -6.56 -8.87 2.61
CA HIS A 59 -5.55 -9.30 3.59
C HIS A 59 -5.57 -8.42 4.84
N PRO A 60 -5.33 -9.01 6.03
CA PRO A 60 -5.31 -10.48 6.23
C PRO A 60 -6.69 -11.10 5.92
N GLU A 61 -6.74 -12.42 5.75
CA GLU A 61 -7.94 -13.14 5.26
C GLU A 61 -9.19 -12.89 6.12
N GLU A 62 -9.01 -12.62 7.41
CA GLU A 62 -10.08 -12.32 8.37
C GLU A 62 -10.91 -11.09 7.96
N LEU A 63 -10.33 -10.17 7.16
CA LEU A 63 -11.07 -9.01 6.65
C LEU A 63 -12.21 -9.40 5.67
N ASN A 64 -12.11 -10.57 5.04
CA ASN A 64 -13.17 -11.08 4.16
C ASN A 64 -14.47 -11.41 4.89
N ALA A 65 -14.44 -11.55 6.23
CA ALA A 65 -15.63 -11.74 7.06
C ALA A 65 -16.39 -10.44 7.34
N LEU A 66 -15.78 -9.28 7.10
CA LEU A 66 -16.42 -7.98 7.32
C LEU A 66 -17.39 -7.62 6.17
N PRO A 67 -18.42 -6.82 6.45
CA PRO A 67 -19.29 -6.26 5.43
C PRO A 67 -18.50 -5.51 4.35
N SER A 68 -18.81 -5.82 3.08
CA SER A 68 -18.20 -5.12 1.95
C SER A 68 -18.96 -3.85 1.60
N ILE A 69 -18.25 -2.73 1.43
CA ILE A 69 -18.80 -1.46 0.96
C ILE A 69 -18.69 -1.29 -0.58
N GLY A 70 -18.33 -2.35 -1.30
CA GLY A 70 -18.11 -2.31 -2.74
C GLY A 70 -16.69 -1.89 -3.13
N TYR A 71 -16.51 -1.48 -4.39
CA TYR A 71 -15.21 -1.06 -4.90
C TYR A 71 -14.91 0.41 -4.56
N ARG A 72 -13.72 0.68 -4.02
CA ARG A 72 -13.32 2.01 -3.51
C ARG A 72 -13.59 3.19 -4.45
N ARG A 73 -13.56 2.99 -5.78
CA ARG A 73 -13.83 4.05 -6.76
C ARG A 73 -15.33 4.18 -7.13
N GLN A 74 -16.16 3.26 -6.64
CA GLN A 74 -17.60 3.19 -6.93
C GLN A 74 -18.41 2.92 -5.65
N LEU A 75 -18.12 3.72 -4.61
CA LEU A 75 -18.78 3.61 -3.31
C LEU A 75 -20.25 4.05 -3.38
N ALA A 76 -21.06 3.55 -2.44
CA ALA A 76 -22.44 3.99 -2.22
C ALA A 76 -22.60 4.46 -0.77
N ALA A 77 -23.16 5.66 -0.58
CA ALA A 77 -23.30 6.24 0.76
C ALA A 77 -24.19 5.40 1.66
N GLU A 78 -25.27 4.81 1.16
CA GLU A 78 -26.17 3.94 1.91
C GLU A 78 -25.43 2.74 2.53
N GLY A 79 -24.61 2.04 1.74
CA GLY A 79 -23.81 0.90 2.22
C GLY A 79 -22.86 1.30 3.34
N ILE A 80 -22.20 2.46 3.23
CA ILE A 80 -21.28 2.96 4.26
C ILE A 80 -22.06 3.38 5.52
N LEU A 81 -23.09 4.20 5.38
CA LEU A 81 -23.84 4.77 6.49
C LEU A 81 -24.64 3.68 7.27
N SER A 82 -25.05 2.59 6.60
CA SER A 82 -25.71 1.45 7.27
C SER A 82 -24.82 0.82 8.36
N LEU A 83 -23.50 0.91 8.22
CA LEU A 83 -22.53 0.41 9.19
C LEU A 83 -22.31 1.37 10.37
N ARG A 84 -22.90 2.56 10.33
CA ARG A 84 -22.78 3.62 11.36
C ARG A 84 -21.32 3.85 11.76
N PRO A 85 -20.44 4.18 10.80
CA PRO A 85 -19.04 4.45 11.10
C PRO A 85 -18.85 5.85 11.72
N ASP A 86 -17.79 6.01 12.52
CA ASP A 86 -17.31 7.32 12.95
C ASP A 86 -16.36 7.90 11.89
N ILE A 87 -15.69 7.02 11.13
CA ILE A 87 -14.71 7.40 10.12
C ILE A 87 -14.78 6.49 8.88
N LEU A 88 -14.69 7.12 7.71
CA LEU A 88 -14.36 6.51 6.45
C LEU A 88 -12.92 6.88 6.10
N LEU A 89 -11.99 5.94 6.23
CA LEU A 89 -10.60 6.10 5.83
C LEU A 89 -10.37 5.42 4.49
N GLY A 90 -9.81 6.12 3.53
CA GLY A 90 -9.54 5.51 2.24
C GLY A 90 -8.42 6.19 1.46
N THR A 91 -8.13 5.66 0.27
CA THR A 91 -7.16 6.25 -0.63
C THR A 91 -7.70 7.52 -1.28
N GLU A 92 -6.82 8.39 -1.78
CA GLU A 92 -7.18 9.57 -2.55
C GLU A 92 -8.04 9.25 -3.79
N GLU A 93 -8.00 8.00 -4.26
CA GLU A 93 -8.78 7.49 -5.38
C GLU A 93 -10.21 7.07 -4.99
N MET A 94 -10.57 7.06 -3.70
CA MET A 94 -11.91 6.66 -3.29
C MET A 94 -12.96 7.67 -3.78
N GLY A 95 -14.12 7.16 -4.13
CA GLY A 95 -15.18 8.00 -4.67
C GLY A 95 -16.42 7.23 -5.08
N PRO A 96 -17.37 7.91 -5.77
CA PRO A 96 -17.27 9.24 -6.37
C PRO A 96 -17.37 10.39 -5.36
N PRO A 97 -16.88 11.61 -5.69
CA PRO A 97 -16.88 12.73 -4.75
C PRO A 97 -18.25 13.09 -4.14
N PRO A 98 -19.38 13.02 -4.87
CA PRO A 98 -20.70 13.28 -4.27
C PRO A 98 -21.05 12.32 -3.13
N VAL A 99 -20.63 11.05 -3.22
CA VAL A 99 -20.83 10.06 -2.16
C VAL A 99 -20.03 10.41 -0.91
N LEU A 100 -18.78 10.84 -1.09
CA LEU A 100 -17.93 11.26 0.05
C LEU A 100 -18.51 12.49 0.74
N ALA A 101 -19.06 13.46 -0.04
CA ALA A 101 -19.73 14.62 0.51
C ALA A 101 -21.00 14.23 1.30
N GLN A 102 -21.77 13.26 0.80
CA GLN A 102 -22.96 12.74 1.48
C GLN A 102 -22.61 12.03 2.78
N VAL A 103 -21.54 11.23 2.80
CA VAL A 103 -21.03 10.56 4.00
C VAL A 103 -20.57 11.59 5.02
N GLY A 104 -19.81 12.62 4.61
CA GLY A 104 -19.39 13.70 5.50
C GLY A 104 -20.55 14.53 6.06
N ALA A 105 -21.61 14.76 5.26
CA ALA A 105 -22.81 15.48 5.72
C ALA A 105 -23.63 14.70 6.77
N ALA A 106 -23.36 13.41 6.94
CA ALA A 106 -23.93 12.54 7.97
C ALA A 106 -23.02 12.42 9.20
N ASP A 107 -22.16 13.41 9.48
CA ASP A 107 -21.22 13.48 10.59
C ASP A 107 -20.17 12.35 10.64
N VAL A 108 -19.92 11.66 9.53
CA VAL A 108 -18.84 10.70 9.39
C VAL A 108 -17.57 11.42 8.94
N ARG A 109 -16.49 11.27 9.69
CA ARG A 109 -15.19 11.80 9.30
C ARG A 109 -14.67 11.11 8.05
N VAL A 110 -14.34 11.87 7.00
CA VAL A 110 -13.81 11.33 5.74
C VAL A 110 -12.32 11.68 5.64
N GLU A 111 -11.47 10.67 5.70
CA GLU A 111 -10.01 10.80 5.57
C GLU A 111 -9.52 10.18 4.28
N ARG A 112 -8.69 10.93 3.55
CA ARG A 112 -8.12 10.49 2.27
C ARG A 112 -6.60 10.51 2.35
N LEU A 113 -5.97 9.36 2.18
CA LEU A 113 -4.53 9.19 2.25
C LEU A 113 -3.95 8.99 0.84
N SER A 114 -2.75 9.51 0.62
CA SER A 114 -2.06 9.39 -0.67
C SER A 114 -1.58 7.96 -0.94
N THR A 115 -1.58 7.58 -2.21
CA THR A 115 -1.12 6.27 -2.70
C THR A 115 0.25 6.33 -3.38
N SER A 116 0.96 7.45 -3.28
CA SER A 116 2.30 7.55 -3.83
C SER A 116 3.23 6.46 -3.29
N ALA A 117 3.95 5.80 -4.20
CA ALA A 117 4.84 4.69 -3.85
C ALA A 117 6.22 5.22 -3.39
N ASP A 118 6.24 5.94 -2.28
CA ASP A 118 7.46 6.48 -1.67
C ASP A 118 7.39 6.42 -0.13
N LEU A 119 8.57 6.36 0.50
CA LEU A 119 8.67 6.26 1.96
C LEU A 119 8.15 7.49 2.71
N PRO A 120 8.39 8.73 2.27
CA PRO A 120 7.83 9.90 2.94
C PRO A 120 6.29 9.91 2.98
N THR A 121 5.64 9.43 1.91
CA THR A 121 4.18 9.29 1.88
C THR A 121 3.72 8.19 2.84
N LEU A 122 4.39 7.04 2.87
CA LEU A 122 4.07 5.98 3.83
C LEU A 122 4.20 6.44 5.27
N GLU A 123 5.29 7.15 5.61
CA GLU A 123 5.52 7.71 6.95
C GLU A 123 4.34 8.56 7.40
N LYS A 124 3.97 9.56 6.59
CA LYS A 124 2.81 10.44 6.86
C LYS A 124 1.50 9.66 7.03
N ASN A 125 1.29 8.64 6.20
CA ASN A 125 0.10 7.81 6.28
C ASN A 125 0.07 7.02 7.60
N LEU A 126 1.20 6.42 8.01
CA LEU A 126 1.31 5.68 9.26
C LEU A 126 1.17 6.61 10.49
N GLU A 127 1.80 7.79 10.46
CA GLU A 127 1.61 8.82 11.48
C GLU A 127 0.12 9.18 11.61
N ARG A 128 -0.56 9.39 10.47
CA ARG A 128 -1.97 9.74 10.46
C ARG A 128 -2.87 8.63 11.00
N ILE A 129 -2.66 7.39 10.57
CA ILE A 129 -3.41 6.23 11.07
C ILE A 129 -3.11 6.01 12.55
N GLY A 130 -1.83 6.13 12.95
CA GLY A 130 -1.39 6.02 14.34
C GLY A 130 -2.07 7.03 15.25
N ALA A 131 -2.14 8.30 14.85
CA ALA A 131 -2.84 9.35 15.58
C ALA A 131 -4.34 9.09 15.70
N LEU A 132 -4.99 8.60 14.63
CA LEU A 132 -6.41 8.24 14.64
C LEU A 132 -6.72 7.02 15.51
N LEU A 133 -5.76 6.12 15.69
CA LEU A 133 -5.87 4.95 16.57
C LEU A 133 -5.41 5.23 18.00
N GLY A 134 -4.64 6.31 18.24
CA GLY A 134 -3.98 6.61 19.52
C GLY A 134 -2.76 5.72 19.79
N VAL A 135 -2.00 5.36 18.74
CA VAL A 135 -0.85 4.45 18.79
C VAL A 135 0.37 5.01 18.04
N GLU A 136 0.64 6.29 18.16
CA GLU A 136 1.66 7.03 17.40
C GLU A 136 3.06 6.41 17.55
N ALA A 137 3.43 6.03 18.77
CA ALA A 137 4.73 5.40 19.04
C ALA A 137 4.89 4.08 18.27
N ARG A 138 3.83 3.26 18.21
CA ARG A 138 3.82 2.02 17.44
C ARG A 138 3.93 2.29 15.93
N ALA A 139 3.24 3.31 15.42
CA ALA A 139 3.33 3.69 14.01
C ALA A 139 4.76 4.08 13.62
N THR A 140 5.43 4.90 14.44
CA THR A 140 6.85 5.27 14.25
C THR A 140 7.77 4.06 14.27
N GLN A 141 7.59 3.14 15.22
CA GLN A 141 8.38 1.91 15.30
C GLN A 141 8.19 1.06 14.05
N ILE A 142 6.96 0.80 13.64
CA ILE A 142 6.63 -0.01 12.45
C ILE A 142 7.22 0.60 11.19
N PHE A 143 7.14 1.93 11.01
CA PHE A 143 7.77 2.61 9.89
C PHE A 143 9.30 2.43 9.89
N SER A 144 9.95 2.55 11.05
CA SER A 144 11.39 2.32 11.19
C SER A 144 11.78 0.90 10.79
N GLU A 145 11.06 -0.12 11.27
CA GLU A 145 11.29 -1.53 10.94
C GLU A 145 11.09 -1.80 9.44
N TYR A 146 10.02 -1.25 8.86
CA TYR A 146 9.74 -1.34 7.42
C TYR A 146 10.86 -0.73 6.59
N SER A 147 11.29 0.48 6.93
CA SER A 147 12.36 1.18 6.23
C SER A 147 13.71 0.44 6.31
N GLN A 148 14.02 -0.14 7.47
CA GLN A 148 15.21 -0.98 7.64
C GLN A 148 15.15 -2.26 6.80
N ARG A 149 13.97 -2.89 6.65
CA ARG A 149 13.80 -4.05 5.77
C ARG A 149 14.10 -3.68 4.32
N LEU A 150 13.57 -2.56 3.84
CA LEU A 150 13.83 -2.06 2.48
C LEU A 150 15.32 -1.70 2.28
N GLN A 151 15.95 -1.11 3.28
CA GLN A 151 17.38 -0.77 3.21
C GLN A 151 18.24 -2.04 3.09
N ARG A 152 18.01 -3.04 3.93
CA ARG A 152 18.73 -4.34 3.83
C ARG A 152 18.54 -5.00 2.47
N GLN A 153 17.33 -4.93 1.93
CA GLN A 153 17.04 -5.43 0.59
C GLN A 153 17.83 -4.68 -0.49
N ALA A 154 17.88 -3.36 -0.42
CA ALA A 154 18.64 -2.53 -1.37
C ALA A 154 20.14 -2.84 -1.30
N GLU A 155 20.70 -3.03 -0.11
CA GLU A 155 22.10 -3.41 0.08
C GLU A 155 22.41 -4.80 -0.48
N TRP A 156 21.48 -5.74 -0.34
CA TRP A 156 21.61 -7.06 -0.94
C TRP A 156 21.61 -6.98 -2.46
N VAL A 157 20.66 -6.25 -3.06
CA VAL A 157 20.60 -6.02 -4.51
C VAL A 157 21.90 -5.40 -5.02
N ALA A 158 22.43 -4.36 -4.34
CA ALA A 158 23.67 -3.72 -4.74
C ALA A 158 24.84 -4.71 -4.78
N ARG A 159 24.99 -5.55 -3.74
CA ARG A 159 26.04 -6.60 -3.72
C ARG A 159 25.89 -7.63 -4.83
N VAL A 160 24.68 -8.07 -5.13
CA VAL A 160 24.42 -9.02 -6.22
C VAL A 160 24.80 -8.40 -7.57
N GLN A 161 24.46 -7.15 -7.77
CA GLN A 161 24.72 -6.42 -9.02
C GLN A 161 26.21 -6.07 -9.24
N GLU A 162 27.09 -6.26 -8.27
CA GLU A 162 28.54 -6.21 -8.51
C GLU A 162 29.01 -7.30 -9.48
N SER A 163 28.30 -8.41 -9.58
CA SER A 163 28.67 -9.57 -10.41
C SER A 163 27.61 -10.01 -11.41
N GLN A 164 26.37 -9.54 -11.27
CA GLN A 164 25.24 -9.93 -12.11
C GLN A 164 24.51 -8.69 -12.63
N SER A 165 24.22 -8.63 -13.91
CA SER A 165 23.43 -7.55 -14.50
C SER A 165 21.98 -7.60 -14.04
N ALA A 166 21.34 -6.44 -13.90
CA ALA A 166 19.90 -6.35 -13.66
C ALA A 166 19.11 -7.03 -14.79
N PRO A 167 18.22 -7.98 -14.50
CA PRO A 167 17.41 -8.61 -15.53
C PRO A 167 16.38 -7.63 -16.10
N LYS A 168 16.08 -7.79 -17.39
CA LYS A 168 15.00 -7.08 -18.07
C LYS A 168 13.66 -7.68 -17.64
N VAL A 169 12.85 -6.90 -16.97
CA VAL A 169 11.59 -7.36 -16.36
C VAL A 169 10.39 -6.72 -17.04
N LEU A 170 9.39 -7.54 -17.36
CA LEU A 170 8.08 -7.09 -17.79
C LEU A 170 7.05 -7.53 -16.76
N LEU A 171 6.33 -6.60 -16.14
CA LEU A 171 5.20 -6.93 -15.28
C LEU A 171 3.89 -6.78 -16.06
N LEU A 172 3.10 -7.85 -16.04
CA LEU A 172 1.79 -7.93 -16.67
C LEU A 172 0.70 -8.02 -15.58
N LEU A 173 -0.21 -7.05 -15.60
CA LEU A 173 -1.44 -7.12 -14.83
C LEU A 173 -2.50 -7.82 -15.68
N GLY A 174 -2.90 -9.02 -15.28
CA GLY A 174 -3.81 -9.87 -16.04
C GLY A 174 -5.21 -9.93 -15.45
N HIS A 175 -6.21 -9.95 -16.36
CA HIS A 175 -7.58 -10.36 -16.03
C HIS A 175 -7.95 -11.47 -17.02
N ALA A 176 -8.68 -12.47 -16.54
CA ALA A 176 -9.16 -13.54 -17.42
C ALA A 176 -9.99 -12.94 -18.58
N GLY A 177 -9.58 -13.24 -19.81
CA GLY A 177 -10.31 -12.85 -21.03
C GLY A 177 -10.01 -11.44 -21.58
N SER A 178 -9.03 -10.71 -21.06
CA SER A 178 -8.59 -9.42 -21.60
C SER A 178 -7.10 -9.42 -21.95
N SER A 179 -6.70 -8.51 -22.85
CA SER A 179 -5.28 -8.27 -23.12
C SER A 179 -4.58 -7.81 -21.85
N PRO A 180 -3.41 -8.37 -21.50
CA PRO A 180 -2.68 -7.96 -20.30
C PRO A 180 -2.24 -6.51 -20.39
N LEU A 181 -2.21 -5.82 -19.23
CA LEU A 181 -1.70 -4.48 -19.12
C LEU A 181 -0.25 -4.53 -18.64
N ALA A 182 0.67 -3.93 -19.39
CA ALA A 182 2.05 -3.78 -18.98
C ALA A 182 2.18 -2.58 -18.01
N ALA A 183 2.94 -2.78 -16.94
CA ALA A 183 3.21 -1.76 -15.94
C ALA A 183 4.32 -0.82 -16.39
N GLY A 184 3.97 0.44 -16.67
CA GLY A 184 4.91 1.51 -17.01
C GLY A 184 5.42 2.29 -15.81
N LYS A 185 6.12 3.40 -16.08
CA LYS A 185 6.60 4.36 -15.08
C LYS A 185 5.45 4.88 -14.22
N ASP A 186 5.78 5.38 -13.04
CA ASP A 186 4.84 5.95 -12.06
C ASP A 186 3.78 4.95 -11.55
N THR A 187 4.11 3.64 -11.59
CA THR A 187 3.28 2.59 -11.00
C THR A 187 3.96 1.95 -9.79
N ALA A 188 3.18 1.45 -8.84
CA ALA A 188 3.70 0.64 -7.75
C ALA A 188 4.47 -0.59 -8.25
N ALA A 189 4.07 -1.13 -9.40
CA ALA A 189 4.74 -2.26 -10.05
C ALA A 189 6.14 -1.89 -10.54
N ALA A 190 6.32 -0.75 -11.22
CA ALA A 190 7.65 -0.28 -11.65
C ALA A 190 8.55 -0.03 -10.45
N TRP A 191 8.04 0.62 -9.42
CA TRP A 191 8.75 0.84 -8.17
C TRP A 191 9.22 -0.48 -7.55
N LEU A 192 8.34 -1.49 -7.51
CA LEU A 192 8.63 -2.81 -6.95
C LEU A 192 9.70 -3.55 -7.76
N ILE A 193 9.61 -3.54 -9.10
CA ILE A 193 10.60 -4.16 -10.00
C ILE A 193 11.98 -3.55 -9.75
N GLU A 194 12.09 -2.23 -9.79
CA GLU A 194 13.36 -1.54 -9.66
C GLU A 194 14.00 -1.75 -8.29
N ARG A 195 13.19 -1.70 -7.22
CA ARG A 195 13.66 -1.97 -5.87
C ARG A 195 14.04 -3.43 -5.64
N ALA A 196 13.39 -4.37 -6.32
CA ALA A 196 13.78 -5.78 -6.32
C ALA A 196 15.05 -6.07 -7.14
N GLY A 197 15.60 -5.06 -7.82
CA GLY A 197 16.84 -5.16 -8.60
C GLY A 197 16.63 -5.49 -10.08
N GLY A 198 15.41 -5.44 -10.60
CA GLY A 198 15.11 -5.59 -12.02
C GLY A 198 15.16 -4.26 -12.77
N HIS A 199 15.19 -4.34 -14.09
CA HIS A 199 15.02 -3.21 -14.99
C HIS A 199 13.64 -3.29 -15.66
N ASN A 200 12.74 -2.35 -15.38
CA ASN A 200 11.43 -2.31 -16.01
C ASN A 200 11.57 -1.96 -17.50
N LEU A 201 11.07 -2.85 -18.37
CA LEU A 201 11.22 -2.70 -19.83
C LEU A 201 10.32 -1.67 -20.47
N THR A 202 9.26 -1.25 -19.77
CA THR A 202 8.29 -0.30 -20.31
C THR A 202 8.58 1.12 -19.86
N ASP A 203 8.52 2.08 -20.76
CA ASP A 203 8.83 3.49 -20.54
C ASP A 203 7.61 4.42 -20.54
N HIS A 204 6.41 3.89 -20.87
CA HIS A 204 5.16 4.63 -20.79
C HIS A 204 4.74 4.91 -19.34
N GLN A 205 3.83 5.85 -19.14
CA GLN A 205 3.24 6.12 -17.84
C GLN A 205 2.00 5.23 -17.59
N GLY A 206 1.83 4.78 -16.34
CA GLY A 206 0.68 4.00 -15.90
C GLY A 206 0.64 2.59 -16.50
N TYR A 207 -0.55 2.02 -16.54
CA TYR A 207 -0.79 0.68 -17.09
C TYR A 207 -1.38 0.79 -18.49
N LYS A 208 -0.77 0.11 -19.48
CA LYS A 208 -1.25 0.11 -20.88
C LYS A 208 -1.30 -1.30 -21.45
N ALA A 209 -2.30 -1.55 -22.29
CA ALA A 209 -2.37 -2.79 -23.04
C ALA A 209 -1.11 -2.96 -23.90
N ILE A 210 -0.56 -4.18 -23.91
CA ILE A 210 0.60 -4.53 -24.72
C ILE A 210 0.16 -5.44 -25.87
N SER A 211 0.62 -5.14 -27.09
CA SER A 211 0.38 -6.04 -28.24
C SER A 211 1.32 -7.22 -28.23
N ASN A 212 0.94 -8.28 -28.96
CA ASN A 212 1.77 -9.47 -29.11
C ASN A 212 3.12 -9.15 -29.79
N GLU A 213 3.11 -8.22 -30.75
CA GLU A 213 4.32 -7.77 -31.44
C GLU A 213 5.26 -7.01 -30.50
N ALA A 214 4.71 -6.12 -29.66
CA ALA A 214 5.49 -5.40 -28.68
C ALA A 214 6.07 -6.33 -27.62
N LEU A 215 5.28 -7.32 -27.16
CA LEU A 215 5.74 -8.33 -26.21
C LEU A 215 6.90 -9.17 -26.77
N ALA A 216 6.79 -9.60 -28.01
CA ALA A 216 7.86 -10.34 -28.70
C ALA A 216 9.12 -9.48 -28.92
N ALA A 217 8.96 -8.18 -29.24
CA ALA A 217 10.09 -7.27 -29.46
C ALA A 217 10.85 -6.92 -28.17
N LEU A 218 10.16 -6.86 -27.04
CA LEU A 218 10.78 -6.59 -25.73
C LEU A 218 11.65 -7.75 -25.24
N ASP A 219 11.29 -8.99 -25.58
CA ASP A 219 11.95 -10.25 -25.18
C ASP A 219 12.53 -10.19 -23.74
N PRO A 220 11.68 -10.14 -22.71
CA PRO A 220 12.10 -10.00 -21.32
C PRO A 220 12.91 -11.19 -20.81
N ASP A 221 13.82 -10.95 -19.87
CA ASP A 221 14.53 -11.97 -19.10
C ASP A 221 13.63 -12.62 -18.05
N VAL A 222 12.70 -11.83 -17.50
CA VAL A 222 11.71 -12.26 -16.49
C VAL A 222 10.38 -11.62 -16.79
N VAL A 223 9.30 -12.40 -16.68
CA VAL A 223 7.94 -11.88 -16.68
C VAL A 223 7.33 -12.07 -15.30
N VAL A 224 6.86 -10.99 -14.71
CA VAL A 224 6.08 -11.01 -13.47
C VAL A 224 4.60 -10.89 -13.82
N ILE A 225 3.80 -11.83 -13.35
CA ILE A 225 2.38 -11.90 -13.64
C ILE A 225 1.62 -11.56 -12.37
N ALA A 226 0.97 -10.40 -12.36
CA ALA A 226 0.09 -9.98 -11.28
C ALA A 226 -1.36 -10.22 -11.69
N GLY A 227 -1.97 -11.27 -11.17
CA GLY A 227 -3.35 -11.64 -11.53
C GLY A 227 -3.98 -12.53 -10.48
N ARG A 228 -5.29 -12.37 -10.28
CA ARG A 228 -6.05 -13.25 -9.40
C ARG A 228 -6.10 -14.66 -10.02
N HIS A 229 -5.94 -15.68 -9.20
CA HIS A 229 -5.99 -17.10 -9.62
C HIS A 229 -4.90 -17.51 -10.63
N LEU A 230 -3.78 -16.79 -10.69
CA LEU A 230 -2.63 -17.14 -11.55
C LEU A 230 -1.48 -17.75 -10.72
N GLU A 231 -1.80 -18.39 -9.61
CA GLU A 231 -0.84 -19.09 -8.77
C GLU A 231 -0.70 -20.56 -9.20
N GLY A 232 0.55 -21.00 -9.28
CA GLY A 232 0.91 -22.38 -9.62
C GLY A 232 1.03 -22.67 -11.12
N ASP A 233 1.64 -23.80 -11.43
CA ASP A 233 2.03 -24.21 -12.80
C ASP A 233 0.84 -24.29 -13.76
N ALA A 234 -0.30 -24.80 -13.31
CA ALA A 234 -1.51 -24.92 -14.14
C ALA A 234 -2.06 -23.56 -14.60
N ALA A 235 -1.94 -22.52 -13.75
CA ALA A 235 -2.38 -21.18 -14.11
C ALA A 235 -1.39 -20.51 -15.08
N GLN A 236 -0.10 -20.73 -14.89
CA GLN A 236 0.94 -20.29 -15.84
C GLN A 236 0.77 -20.95 -17.20
N ASP A 237 0.56 -22.25 -17.24
CA ASP A 237 0.28 -23.01 -18.49
C ASP A 237 -0.96 -22.48 -19.23
N ALA A 238 -2.03 -22.19 -18.51
CA ALA A 238 -3.24 -21.61 -19.08
C ALA A 238 -2.97 -20.22 -19.68
N LEU A 239 -2.20 -19.39 -19.00
CA LEU A 239 -1.81 -18.08 -19.49
C LEU A 239 -0.96 -18.17 -20.77
N LEU A 240 0.03 -19.06 -20.79
CA LEU A 240 0.88 -19.27 -21.96
C LEU A 240 0.09 -19.79 -23.17
N LYS A 241 -0.88 -20.69 -22.95
CA LYS A 241 -1.78 -21.17 -24.01
C LYS A 241 -2.64 -20.06 -24.59
N GLN A 242 -3.09 -19.13 -23.76
CA GLN A 242 -3.90 -17.98 -24.18
C GLN A 242 -3.07 -16.88 -24.85
N ASN A 243 -1.76 -16.83 -24.57
CA ASN A 243 -0.86 -15.78 -25.05
C ASN A 243 0.38 -16.38 -25.74
N PRO A 244 0.27 -16.84 -27.01
CA PRO A 244 1.40 -17.46 -27.73
C PRO A 244 2.64 -16.55 -27.87
N ALA A 245 2.44 -15.22 -27.92
CA ALA A 245 3.54 -14.27 -27.94
C ALA A 245 4.33 -14.27 -26.61
N LEU A 246 3.66 -14.45 -25.48
CA LEU A 246 4.30 -14.62 -24.18
C LEU A 246 5.09 -15.94 -24.14
N ALA A 247 4.51 -17.03 -24.64
CA ALA A 247 5.15 -18.33 -24.72
C ALA A 247 6.43 -18.32 -25.56
N ALA A 248 6.53 -17.42 -26.55
CA ALA A 248 7.70 -17.24 -27.40
C ALA A 248 8.82 -16.41 -26.77
N THR A 249 8.63 -15.76 -25.63
CA THR A 249 9.66 -14.96 -24.96
C THR A 249 10.76 -15.83 -24.33
N ARG A 250 11.94 -15.24 -24.12
CA ARG A 250 13.03 -15.91 -23.40
C ARG A 250 12.61 -16.29 -21.98
N ALA A 251 11.94 -15.39 -21.28
CA ALA A 251 11.44 -15.65 -19.93
C ALA A 251 10.58 -16.93 -19.86
N ALA A 252 9.66 -17.12 -20.80
CA ALA A 252 8.82 -18.33 -20.82
C ALA A 252 9.63 -19.60 -21.13
N ARG A 253 10.55 -19.54 -22.13
CA ARG A 253 11.41 -20.69 -22.48
C ARG A 253 12.35 -21.11 -21.36
N GLU A 254 12.79 -20.18 -20.53
CA GLU A 254 13.69 -20.42 -19.38
C GLU A 254 12.96 -20.66 -18.07
N GLY A 255 11.61 -20.72 -18.09
CA GLY A 255 10.79 -20.91 -16.89
C GLY A 255 10.86 -19.73 -15.88
N ARG A 256 11.15 -18.52 -16.38
CA ARG A 256 11.30 -17.32 -15.57
C ARG A 256 10.02 -16.47 -15.52
N LEU A 257 8.92 -17.16 -15.26
CA LEU A 257 7.61 -16.56 -15.03
C LEU A 257 7.37 -16.53 -13.51
N LEU A 258 7.21 -15.35 -12.95
CA LEU A 258 6.98 -15.16 -11.51
C LEU A 258 5.55 -14.69 -11.27
N SER A 259 4.89 -15.26 -10.29
CA SER A 259 3.58 -14.79 -9.84
C SER A 259 3.73 -13.71 -8.77
N LEU A 260 2.86 -12.70 -8.81
CA LEU A 260 2.77 -11.65 -7.82
C LEU A 260 1.30 -11.46 -7.41
N ASP A 261 1.05 -11.38 -6.11
CA ASP A 261 -0.27 -11.01 -5.60
C ASP A 261 -0.61 -9.57 -6.07
N PRO A 262 -1.66 -9.39 -6.88
CA PRO A 262 -2.02 -8.07 -7.41
C PRO A 262 -2.45 -7.08 -6.32
N THR A 263 -2.84 -7.55 -5.12
CA THR A 263 -3.20 -6.67 -4.00
C THR A 263 -2.02 -5.87 -3.47
N LEU A 264 -0.78 -6.34 -3.68
CA LEU A 264 0.45 -5.59 -3.36
C LEU A 264 0.60 -4.29 -4.18
N LEU A 265 -0.11 -4.19 -5.30
CA LEU A 265 -0.05 -3.05 -6.22
C LEU A 265 -1.17 -2.03 -6.00
N VAL A 266 -1.97 -2.19 -4.93
CA VAL A 266 -3.19 -1.42 -4.70
C VAL A 266 -3.10 -0.61 -3.40
N GLY A 267 -3.21 0.72 -3.53
CA GLY A 267 -3.33 1.59 -2.35
C GLY A 267 -2.01 2.04 -1.73
N GLY A 268 -0.93 2.09 -2.52
CA GLY A 268 0.40 2.54 -2.06
C GLY A 268 1.23 1.41 -1.45
N LEU A 269 2.23 1.78 -0.65
CA LEU A 269 3.14 0.82 -0.02
C LEU A 269 2.45 0.11 1.16
N GLY A 270 2.02 -1.13 0.94
CA GLY A 270 1.41 -1.99 1.97
C GLY A 270 2.43 -2.73 2.85
N PRO A 271 2.00 -3.29 4.00
CA PRO A 271 2.90 -3.96 4.94
C PRO A 271 3.55 -5.23 4.40
N ARG A 272 2.91 -5.93 3.46
CA ARG A 272 3.43 -7.17 2.84
C ARG A 272 4.40 -6.92 1.69
N LEU A 273 4.56 -5.68 1.24
CA LEU A 273 5.37 -5.35 0.07
C LEU A 273 6.86 -5.73 0.22
N PRO A 274 7.52 -5.59 1.39
CA PRO A 274 8.89 -6.07 1.57
C PRO A 274 9.05 -7.57 1.32
N ASP A 275 8.07 -8.40 1.71
CA ASP A 275 8.08 -9.84 1.47
C ASP A 275 7.93 -10.16 -0.02
N GLY A 276 7.01 -9.49 -0.71
CA GLY A 276 6.85 -9.57 -2.15
C GLY A 276 8.12 -9.16 -2.91
N MET A 277 8.80 -8.11 -2.42
CA MET A 277 10.06 -7.64 -2.99
C MET A 277 11.18 -8.68 -2.84
N VAL A 278 11.33 -9.30 -1.67
CA VAL A 278 12.30 -10.38 -1.44
C VAL A 278 12.01 -11.57 -2.35
N ALA A 279 10.74 -11.95 -2.53
CA ALA A 279 10.34 -13.03 -3.43
C ALA A 279 10.73 -12.72 -4.89
N LEU A 280 10.46 -11.50 -5.37
CA LEU A 280 10.87 -11.07 -6.71
C LEU A 280 12.39 -11.06 -6.88
N SER A 281 13.14 -10.55 -5.90
CA SER A 281 14.60 -10.53 -5.98
C SER A 281 15.20 -11.92 -6.08
N ARG A 282 14.65 -12.91 -5.36
CA ARG A 282 15.05 -14.31 -5.49
C ARG A 282 14.78 -14.86 -6.90
N GLY A 283 13.64 -14.49 -7.48
CA GLY A 283 13.31 -14.85 -8.86
C GLY A 283 14.19 -14.13 -9.90
N PHE A 284 14.61 -12.90 -9.62
CA PHE A 284 15.51 -12.13 -10.50
C PHE A 284 16.95 -12.64 -10.47
N TYR A 285 17.41 -13.13 -9.32
CA TYR A 285 18.77 -13.60 -9.06
C TYR A 285 18.79 -14.99 -8.43
N PRO A 286 18.35 -16.04 -9.14
CA PRO A 286 18.17 -17.38 -8.55
C PRO A 286 19.48 -18.03 -8.07
N SER A 287 20.63 -17.58 -8.59
CA SER A 287 21.94 -18.08 -8.20
C SER A 287 22.60 -17.27 -7.06
N ALA A 288 21.98 -16.17 -6.64
CA ALA A 288 22.53 -15.34 -5.57
C ALA A 288 22.31 -15.98 -4.19
N PRO A 289 23.22 -15.74 -3.22
CA PRO A 289 22.98 -16.15 -1.84
C PRO A 289 21.66 -15.57 -1.31
N ALA A 290 20.94 -16.36 -0.51
CA ALA A 290 19.70 -15.87 0.07
C ALA A 290 19.93 -14.61 0.91
N LEU A 291 18.98 -13.66 0.86
CA LEU A 291 18.94 -12.55 1.81
C LEU A 291 18.75 -13.11 3.22
N THR A 292 19.74 -12.92 4.08
CA THR A 292 19.65 -13.34 5.47
C THR A 292 18.79 -12.34 6.23
N GLU A 293 17.53 -12.66 6.45
CA GLU A 293 16.72 -11.94 7.42
C GLU A 293 17.27 -12.24 8.81
N ARG A 294 18.02 -11.30 9.40
CA ARG A 294 18.24 -11.35 10.84
C ARG A 294 16.89 -11.00 11.48
N HIS A 295 16.16 -11.98 11.94
CA HIS A 295 15.16 -11.73 12.96
C HIS A 295 15.85 -11.00 14.12
N PRO A 296 15.35 -9.84 14.57
CA PRO A 296 15.77 -9.36 15.88
C PRO A 296 15.43 -10.50 16.84
N SER A 297 16.47 -11.06 17.47
CA SER A 297 16.34 -12.10 18.49
C SER A 297 15.23 -11.67 19.44
N GLN A 298 14.18 -12.51 19.52
CA GLN A 298 13.23 -12.44 20.62
C GLN A 298 14.03 -12.52 21.94
N PRO A 299 13.73 -11.63 22.91
CA PRO A 299 14.40 -11.65 24.21
C PRO A 299 14.09 -12.95 24.99
#